data_4b4af775b569b582b14429d561713aad
#
_entry.id   4b4af775b569b582b14429d561713aad
#
_cell.length_a   1.000
_cell.length_b   1.000
_cell.length_c   1.000
_cell.angle_alpha   90.00
_cell.angle_beta   90.00
_cell.angle_gamma   90.00
#
_symmetry.space_group_name_H-M   'P 1'
#
loop_
_entity.id
_entity.type
_entity.pdbx_description
1 polymer ?
#
loop_
_entity_poly.entity_id
_entity_poly.type
_entity_poly.pdbx_seq_one_letter_code
_entity_poly.pdbx_strand_id
1 'polypeptide(L)'
;IILATATIACIIGARTTSAKQTAALASAYTIATEAAARYRDKVIEVVGEEKAKEVDEKIADEQLKAHPLREQPIVVGTGKVLCFDTLSSRYFMSDMETLRKIQNDMNKIILDDMYASLNDFYYRIGLDPMNLGEELGWTIDSLIDLKFTSRLSEDGQPCLVVNYESIPRSDFYRKY
;
A
#
# COMPACT_ATOMS: atom_id res chain seq x y z
N ILE A 1 -4.97 -2.87 14.97
CA ILE A 1 -4.14 -2.38 13.85
C ILE A 1 -2.89 -3.24 13.71
N ILE A 2 -2.12 -3.50 14.77
CA ILE A 2 -0.92 -4.38 14.78
C ILE A 2 -1.23 -5.80 14.26
N LEU A 3 -2.40 -6.36 14.59
CA LEU A 3 -2.86 -7.67 14.10
C LEU A 3 -3.10 -7.67 12.58
N ALA A 4 -3.65 -6.61 12.01
CA ALA A 4 -3.93 -6.53 10.58
C ALA A 4 -2.64 -6.44 9.74
N THR A 5 -1.66 -5.66 10.17
CA THR A 5 -0.38 -5.50 9.45
C THR A 5 0.47 -6.78 9.51
N ALA A 6 0.51 -7.47 10.65
CA ALA A 6 1.22 -8.76 10.78
C ALA A 6 0.58 -9.85 9.89
N THR A 7 -0.75 -9.87 9.79
CA THR A 7 -1.49 -10.80 8.94
C THR A 7 -1.21 -10.55 7.46
N ILE A 8 -1.13 -9.30 7.03
CA ILE A 8 -0.82 -8.92 5.65
C ILE A 8 0.60 -9.38 5.27
N ALA A 9 1.60 -9.16 6.11
CA ALA A 9 2.97 -9.58 5.86
C ALA A 9 3.10 -11.12 5.73
N CYS A 10 2.38 -11.90 6.54
CA CYS A 10 2.34 -13.35 6.43
C CYS A 10 1.65 -13.85 5.14
N ILE A 11 0.59 -13.17 4.69
CA ILE A 11 -0.14 -13.51 3.46
C ILE A 11 0.72 -13.25 2.22
N ILE A 12 1.50 -12.18 2.21
CA ILE A 12 2.37 -11.79 1.09
C ILE A 12 3.59 -12.74 0.94
N GLY A 13 4.07 -13.33 2.04
CA GLY A 13 5.24 -14.23 2.05
C GLY A 13 5.01 -15.65 1.48
N ALA A 14 3.78 -16.07 1.24
CA ALA A 14 3.47 -17.41 0.76
C ALA A 14 3.67 -17.53 -0.76
N ARG A 15 4.80 -18.08 -1.19
CA ARG A 15 5.20 -18.20 -2.61
C ARG A 15 4.47 -19.28 -3.41
N THR A 16 3.65 -20.15 -2.79
CA THR A 16 2.97 -21.25 -3.49
C THR A 16 1.56 -21.48 -2.94
N THR A 17 0.63 -20.65 -3.37
CA THR A 17 -0.80 -20.84 -3.07
C THR A 17 -1.57 -21.18 -4.34
N SER A 18 -2.55 -22.08 -4.24
CA SER A 18 -3.47 -22.34 -5.35
C SER A 18 -4.37 -21.13 -5.59
N ALA A 19 -4.93 -20.95 -6.79
CA ALA A 19 -5.82 -19.82 -7.12
C ALA A 19 -6.98 -19.68 -6.13
N LYS A 20 -7.55 -20.79 -5.62
CA LYS A 20 -8.61 -20.76 -4.59
C LYS A 20 -8.11 -20.20 -3.26
N GLN A 21 -6.89 -20.53 -2.86
CA GLN A 21 -6.29 -19.99 -1.63
C GLN A 21 -5.97 -18.49 -1.79
N THR A 22 -5.49 -18.09 -2.96
CA THR A 22 -5.22 -16.66 -3.24
C THR A 22 -6.49 -15.84 -3.17
N ALA A 23 -7.58 -16.28 -3.80
CA ALA A 23 -8.88 -15.60 -3.74
C ALA A 23 -9.46 -15.54 -2.30
N ALA A 24 -9.32 -16.63 -1.52
CA ALA A 24 -9.74 -16.65 -0.12
C ALA A 24 -8.92 -15.68 0.75
N LEU A 25 -7.61 -15.60 0.52
CA LEU A 25 -6.72 -14.67 1.19
C LEU A 25 -7.04 -13.21 0.83
N ALA A 26 -7.33 -12.93 -0.45
CA ALA A 26 -7.75 -11.61 -0.91
C ALA A 26 -9.06 -11.17 -0.26
N SER A 27 -10.04 -12.08 -0.16
CA SER A 27 -11.30 -11.80 0.54
C SER A 27 -11.10 -11.53 2.03
N ALA A 28 -10.26 -12.33 2.71
CA ALA A 28 -9.93 -12.12 4.11
C ALA A 28 -9.19 -10.79 4.33
N TYR A 29 -8.29 -10.43 3.41
CA TYR A 29 -7.62 -9.13 3.41
C TYR A 29 -8.63 -7.99 3.31
N THR A 30 -9.56 -8.02 2.36
CA THR A 30 -10.59 -6.99 2.19
C THR A 30 -11.44 -6.83 3.45
N ILE A 31 -11.90 -7.93 4.06
CA ILE A 31 -12.67 -7.88 5.31
C ILE A 31 -11.86 -7.24 6.44
N ALA A 32 -10.59 -7.61 6.58
CA ALA A 32 -9.71 -7.06 7.61
C ALA A 32 -9.44 -5.55 7.40
N THR A 33 -9.24 -5.12 6.15
CA THR A 33 -8.99 -3.71 5.82
C THR A 33 -10.24 -2.85 5.99
N GLU A 34 -11.43 -3.35 5.64
CA GLU A 34 -12.70 -2.66 5.92
C GLU A 34 -12.97 -2.50 7.41
N ALA A 35 -12.66 -3.54 8.20
CA ALA A 35 -12.77 -3.46 9.65
C ALA A 35 -11.79 -2.43 10.24
N ALA A 36 -10.56 -2.40 9.74
CA ALA A 36 -9.55 -1.42 10.14
C ALA A 36 -9.94 0.02 9.76
N ALA A 37 -10.50 0.22 8.56
CA ALA A 37 -11.00 1.52 8.13
C ALA A 37 -12.12 2.03 9.04
N ARG A 38 -13.14 1.20 9.33
CA ARG A 38 -14.21 1.56 10.27
C ARG A 38 -13.70 1.84 11.69
N TYR A 39 -12.68 1.11 12.14
CA TYR A 39 -12.04 1.38 13.42
C TYR A 39 -11.32 2.74 13.40
N ARG A 40 -10.60 3.05 12.32
CA ARG A 40 -9.93 4.35 12.13
C ARG A 40 -10.92 5.52 12.16
N ASP A 41 -12.05 5.39 11.44
CA ASP A 41 -13.10 6.42 11.44
C ASP A 41 -13.62 6.69 12.87
N LYS A 42 -13.81 5.63 13.66
CA LYS A 42 -14.21 5.76 15.06
C LYS A 42 -13.13 6.35 15.96
N VAL A 43 -11.87 6.06 15.70
CA VAL A 43 -10.75 6.68 16.41
C VAL A 43 -10.71 8.18 16.10
N ILE A 44 -10.85 8.58 14.83
CA ILE A 44 -10.89 10.00 14.43
C ILE A 44 -12.05 10.71 15.11
N GLU A 45 -13.25 10.12 15.15
CA GLU A 45 -14.44 10.67 15.80
C GLU A 45 -14.20 10.91 17.30
N VAL A 46 -13.49 10.04 17.99
CA VAL A 46 -13.27 10.08 19.44
C VAL A 46 -12.08 10.98 19.83
N VAL A 47 -10.95 10.86 19.14
CA VAL A 47 -9.69 11.52 19.53
C VAL A 47 -9.34 12.75 18.69
N GLY A 48 -10.02 12.94 17.56
CA GLY A 48 -9.77 14.00 16.59
C GLY A 48 -8.68 13.66 15.57
N GLU A 49 -8.69 14.39 14.46
CA GLU A 49 -7.86 14.13 13.27
C GLU A 49 -6.37 14.27 13.56
N GLU A 50 -5.95 15.25 14.35
CA GLU A 50 -4.54 15.49 14.68
C GLU A 50 -3.91 14.31 15.44
N LYS A 51 -4.64 13.79 16.45
CA LYS A 51 -4.15 12.63 17.22
C LYS A 51 -4.20 11.34 16.40
N ALA A 52 -5.18 11.19 15.52
CA ALA A 52 -5.24 10.05 14.59
C ALA A 52 -4.02 10.05 13.65
N LYS A 53 -3.64 11.22 13.14
CA LYS A 53 -2.43 11.39 12.32
C LYS A 53 -1.15 11.03 13.10
N GLU A 54 -1.04 11.45 14.35
CA GLU A 54 0.10 11.07 15.21
C GLU A 54 0.20 9.55 15.41
N VAL A 55 -0.94 8.86 15.51
CA VAL A 55 -1.00 7.40 15.58
C VAL A 55 -0.55 6.76 14.26
N ASP A 56 -1.02 7.25 13.11
CA ASP A 56 -0.60 6.77 11.78
C ASP A 56 0.92 6.95 11.59
N GLU A 57 1.48 8.05 12.05
CA GLU A 57 2.91 8.33 12.03
C GLU A 57 3.72 7.32 12.85
N LYS A 58 3.27 7.00 14.07
CA LYS A 58 3.91 5.97 14.91
C LYS A 58 3.84 4.58 14.29
N ILE A 59 2.71 4.24 13.66
CA ILE A 59 2.56 2.97 12.94
C ILE A 59 3.55 2.89 11.78
N ALA A 60 3.73 3.97 11.01
CA ALA A 60 4.70 4.02 9.93
C ALA A 60 6.13 3.80 10.45
N ASP A 61 6.50 4.43 11.57
CA ASP A 61 7.80 4.25 12.20
C ASP A 61 8.01 2.80 12.69
N GLU A 62 6.99 2.17 13.26
CA GLU A 62 7.05 0.76 13.68
C GLU A 62 7.21 -0.18 12.47
N GLN A 63 6.52 0.10 11.35
CA GLN A 63 6.65 -0.69 10.12
C GLN A 63 8.06 -0.58 9.53
N LEU A 64 8.65 0.61 9.48
CA LEU A 64 10.02 0.80 9.01
C LEU A 64 11.02 0.05 9.88
N LYS A 65 10.87 0.06 11.21
CA LYS A 65 11.72 -0.70 12.14
C LYS A 65 11.55 -2.21 11.99
N ALA A 66 10.32 -2.68 11.72
CA ALA A 66 10.06 -4.11 11.53
C ALA A 66 10.60 -4.66 10.20
N HIS A 67 10.81 -3.78 9.21
CA HIS A 67 11.28 -4.15 7.87
C HIS A 67 12.54 -3.34 7.51
N PRO A 68 13.69 -3.62 8.15
CA PRO A 68 14.94 -2.92 7.88
C PRO A 68 15.42 -3.16 6.44
N LEU A 69 16.08 -2.16 5.89
CA LEU A 69 16.70 -2.25 4.56
C LEU A 69 17.83 -3.28 4.60
N ARG A 70 17.67 -4.41 3.92
CA ARG A 70 18.70 -5.47 3.89
C ARG A 70 19.78 -5.23 2.83
N GLU A 71 19.49 -4.42 1.81
CA GLU A 71 20.43 -4.01 0.77
C GLU A 71 20.24 -2.52 0.51
N GLN A 72 21.32 -1.75 0.54
CA GLN A 72 21.25 -0.32 0.22
C GLN A 72 20.97 -0.17 -1.27
N PRO A 73 19.85 0.45 -1.68
CA PRO A 73 19.66 0.79 -3.07
C PRO A 73 20.75 1.79 -3.47
N ILE A 74 21.47 1.51 -4.56
CA ILE A 74 22.46 2.41 -5.12
C ILE A 74 21.76 3.70 -5.53
N VAL A 75 21.92 4.76 -4.75
CA VAL A 75 21.43 6.10 -5.08
C VAL A 75 22.26 6.66 -6.22
N VAL A 76 21.88 6.38 -7.43
CA VAL A 76 22.41 7.10 -8.59
C VAL A 76 21.66 8.42 -8.66
N GLY A 77 22.34 9.54 -8.58
CA GLY A 77 21.87 10.92 -8.45
C GLY A 77 20.82 11.44 -9.45
N THR A 78 19.65 10.81 -9.50
CA THR A 78 18.56 11.08 -10.41
C THR A 78 17.41 11.88 -9.79
N GLY A 79 17.57 12.43 -8.58
CA GLY A 79 16.49 13.10 -7.83
C GLY A 79 15.50 12.12 -7.17
N LYS A 80 15.67 10.80 -7.36
CA LYS A 80 14.85 9.78 -6.70
C LYS A 80 15.25 9.61 -5.24
N VAL A 81 14.26 9.35 -4.40
CA VAL A 81 14.43 9.06 -2.98
C VAL A 81 14.00 7.62 -2.69
N LEU A 82 14.48 7.09 -1.56
CA LEU A 82 14.02 5.83 -1.06
C LEU A 82 12.52 5.93 -0.71
N CYS A 83 11.71 5.01 -1.22
CA CYS A 83 10.28 4.92 -0.93
C CYS A 83 9.99 3.58 -0.25
N PHE A 84 9.01 3.57 0.64
CA PHE A 84 8.51 2.37 1.31
C PHE A 84 7.02 2.21 1.04
N ASP A 85 6.65 1.09 0.43
CA ASP A 85 5.26 0.71 0.19
C ASP A 85 4.68 0.01 1.41
N THR A 86 3.66 0.60 2.04
CA THR A 86 3.06 0.05 3.27
C THR A 86 2.20 -1.19 3.05
N LEU A 87 1.68 -1.42 1.83
CA LEU A 87 0.89 -2.62 1.52
C LEU A 87 1.76 -3.86 1.40
N SER A 88 2.89 -3.77 0.70
CA SER A 88 3.79 -4.91 0.48
C SER A 88 4.99 -4.94 1.41
N SER A 89 5.21 -3.90 2.21
CA SER A 89 6.40 -3.72 3.06
C SER A 89 7.71 -3.80 2.27
N ARG A 90 7.72 -3.28 1.04
CA ARG A 90 8.88 -3.27 0.14
C ARG A 90 9.40 -1.87 -0.09
N TYR A 91 10.72 -1.80 -0.32
CA TYR A 91 11.38 -0.57 -0.69
C TYR A 91 11.57 -0.47 -2.21
N PHE A 92 11.53 0.76 -2.73
CA PHE A 92 11.79 1.07 -4.14
C PHE A 92 12.28 2.51 -4.27
N MET A 93 12.79 2.88 -5.46
CA MET A 93 13.29 4.22 -5.73
C MET A 93 12.33 5.00 -6.61
N SER A 94 11.81 6.13 -6.09
CA SER A 94 10.92 7.03 -6.83
C SER A 94 10.98 8.44 -6.24
N ASP A 95 10.07 9.30 -6.64
CA ASP A 95 9.85 10.63 -6.09
C ASP A 95 8.34 10.92 -6.02
N MET A 96 7.97 11.93 -5.22
CA MET A 96 6.56 12.26 -4.99
C MET A 96 5.83 12.68 -6.27
N GLU A 97 6.51 13.41 -7.17
CA GLU A 97 5.91 13.88 -8.42
C GLU A 97 5.61 12.72 -9.35
N THR A 98 6.58 11.81 -9.52
CA THR A 98 6.40 10.57 -10.29
C THR A 98 5.26 9.72 -9.74
N LEU A 99 5.19 9.53 -8.42
CA LEU A 99 4.12 8.75 -7.79
C LEU A 99 2.74 9.40 -7.96
N ARG A 100 2.64 10.73 -7.86
CA ARG A 100 1.39 11.46 -8.14
C ARG A 100 0.97 11.34 -9.60
N LYS A 101 1.93 11.42 -10.53
CA LYS A 101 1.64 11.20 -11.95
C LYS A 101 1.12 9.78 -12.19
N ILE A 102 1.78 8.76 -11.62
CA ILE A 102 1.34 7.36 -11.74
C ILE A 102 -0.06 7.17 -11.16
N GLN A 103 -0.35 7.75 -9.99
CA GLN A 103 -1.69 7.75 -9.41
C GLN A 103 -2.74 8.31 -10.39
N ASN A 104 -2.46 9.47 -10.99
CA ASN A 104 -3.38 10.11 -11.94
C ASN A 104 -3.57 9.28 -13.22
N ASP A 105 -2.48 8.72 -13.76
CA ASP A 105 -2.52 7.86 -14.94
C ASP A 105 -3.32 6.58 -14.67
N MET A 106 -3.14 5.96 -13.49
CA MET A 106 -3.91 4.80 -13.06
C MET A 106 -5.40 5.13 -12.85
N ASN A 107 -5.69 6.26 -12.22
CA ASN A 107 -7.08 6.70 -12.03
C ASN A 107 -7.78 6.96 -13.37
N LYS A 108 -7.04 7.48 -14.38
CA LYS A 108 -7.58 7.60 -15.74
C LYS A 108 -7.90 6.22 -16.33
N ILE A 109 -7.01 5.24 -16.19
CA ILE A 109 -7.27 3.85 -16.63
C ILE A 109 -8.49 3.27 -15.93
N ILE A 110 -8.62 3.47 -14.62
CA ILE A 110 -9.79 2.99 -13.86
C ILE A 110 -11.08 3.65 -14.37
N LEU A 111 -11.05 4.93 -14.73
CA LEU A 111 -12.21 5.62 -15.30
C LEU A 111 -12.56 5.13 -16.72
N ASP A 112 -11.57 4.75 -17.51
CA ASP A 112 -11.75 4.27 -18.90
C ASP A 112 -12.14 2.76 -18.93
N ASP A 113 -11.50 1.92 -18.11
CA ASP A 113 -11.58 0.45 -18.12
C ASP A 113 -12.41 -0.12 -16.95
N MET A 114 -12.97 0.75 -16.08
CA MET A 114 -13.80 0.47 -14.89
C MET A 114 -13.01 -0.03 -13.67
N TYR A 115 -11.83 -0.61 -13.84
CA TYR A 115 -10.99 -1.12 -12.75
C TYR A 115 -9.50 -1.21 -13.13
N ALA A 116 -8.65 -1.39 -12.13
CA ALA A 116 -7.23 -1.76 -12.31
C ALA A 116 -6.75 -2.60 -11.13
N SER A 117 -5.81 -3.52 -11.39
CA SER A 117 -5.24 -4.38 -10.34
C SER A 117 -4.13 -3.68 -9.55
N LEU A 118 -3.80 -4.23 -8.38
CA LEU A 118 -2.66 -3.79 -7.59
C LEU A 118 -1.33 -4.06 -8.33
N ASN A 119 -1.25 -5.14 -9.11
CA ASN A 119 -0.06 -5.44 -9.90
C ASN A 119 0.13 -4.45 -11.05
N ASP A 120 -0.94 -3.92 -11.67
CA ASP A 120 -0.84 -2.85 -12.65
C ASP A 120 -0.19 -1.60 -12.05
N PHE A 121 -0.54 -1.28 -10.80
CA PHE A 121 0.08 -0.18 -10.06
C PHE A 121 1.55 -0.50 -9.73
N TYR A 122 1.86 -1.70 -9.21
CA TYR A 122 3.22 -2.10 -8.86
C TYR A 122 4.15 -2.08 -10.06
N TYR A 123 3.71 -2.57 -11.20
CA TYR A 123 4.47 -2.51 -12.45
C TYR A 123 4.90 -1.07 -12.79
N ARG A 124 4.00 -0.10 -12.62
CA ARG A 124 4.27 1.31 -12.94
C ARG A 124 5.22 2.00 -11.96
N ILE A 125 5.20 1.63 -10.69
CA ILE A 125 6.14 2.16 -9.69
C ILE A 125 7.48 1.42 -9.65
N GLY A 126 7.63 0.34 -10.46
CA GLY A 126 8.88 -0.44 -10.58
C GLY A 126 9.03 -1.49 -9.48
N LEU A 127 7.93 -1.95 -8.88
CA LEU A 127 7.92 -3.12 -8.00
C LEU A 127 7.51 -4.37 -8.76
N ASP A 128 8.13 -5.50 -8.39
CA ASP A 128 7.74 -6.80 -8.94
C ASP A 128 6.30 -7.15 -8.57
N PRO A 129 5.55 -7.82 -9.46
CA PRO A 129 4.21 -8.28 -9.18
C PRO A 129 4.20 -9.28 -8.02
N MET A 130 3.05 -9.39 -7.36
CA MET A 130 2.83 -10.33 -6.26
C MET A 130 1.58 -11.17 -6.54
N ASN A 131 1.55 -12.41 -6.03
CA ASN A 131 0.46 -13.36 -6.29
C ASN A 131 -0.92 -12.78 -5.92
N LEU A 132 -1.00 -12.05 -4.81
CA LEU A 132 -2.25 -11.44 -4.35
C LEU A 132 -2.62 -10.18 -5.14
N GLY A 133 -1.69 -9.57 -5.85
CA GLY A 133 -1.88 -8.30 -6.55
C GLY A 133 -2.82 -8.38 -7.74
N GLU A 134 -3.04 -9.56 -8.33
CA GLU A 134 -4.07 -9.77 -9.36
C GLU A 134 -5.47 -9.91 -8.79
N GLU A 135 -5.59 -10.30 -7.53
CA GLU A 135 -6.87 -10.48 -6.84
C GLU A 135 -7.31 -9.22 -6.08
N LEU A 136 -6.46 -8.20 -6.04
CA LEU A 136 -6.71 -6.93 -5.37
C LEU A 136 -6.64 -5.78 -6.37
N GLY A 137 -7.51 -4.78 -6.23
CA GLY A 137 -7.51 -3.62 -7.12
C GLY A 137 -8.50 -2.55 -6.72
N TRP A 138 -8.66 -1.58 -7.59
CA TRP A 138 -9.52 -0.41 -7.44
C TRP A 138 -10.54 -0.34 -8.57
N THR A 139 -11.63 0.38 -8.31
CA THR A 139 -12.72 0.61 -9.25
C THR A 139 -13.07 2.09 -9.36
N ILE A 140 -14.00 2.43 -10.24
CA ILE A 140 -14.53 3.79 -10.36
C ILE A 140 -15.17 4.31 -9.06
N ASP A 141 -15.66 3.42 -8.19
CA ASP A 141 -16.24 3.79 -6.89
C ASP A 141 -15.15 4.13 -5.83
N SER A 142 -13.91 3.70 -6.08
CA SER A 142 -12.81 3.82 -5.12
C SER A 142 -11.49 3.98 -5.88
N LEU A 143 -11.22 5.18 -6.36
CA LEU A 143 -9.99 5.52 -7.09
C LEU A 143 -8.78 5.48 -6.16
N ILE A 144 -7.59 5.31 -6.74
CA ILE A 144 -6.33 5.33 -5.98
C ILE A 144 -6.13 6.72 -5.36
N ASP A 145 -5.92 6.75 -4.06
CA ASP A 145 -5.50 7.95 -3.32
C ASP A 145 -4.30 7.62 -2.42
N LEU A 146 -3.14 8.19 -2.78
CA LEU A 146 -1.89 7.99 -2.08
C LEU A 146 -1.64 9.12 -1.10
N LYS A 147 -1.21 8.76 0.12
CA LYS A 147 -0.71 9.69 1.13
C LYS A 147 0.79 9.47 1.31
N PHE A 148 1.51 10.55 1.46
CA PHE A 148 2.96 10.51 1.62
C PHE A 148 3.36 11.05 2.97
N THR A 149 4.27 10.33 3.65
CA THR A 149 4.86 10.76 4.91
C THR A 149 6.38 10.59 4.82
N SER A 150 7.13 11.64 5.14
CA SER A 150 8.60 11.55 5.18
C SER A 150 9.04 11.01 6.53
N ARG A 151 9.90 9.99 6.52
CA ARG A 151 10.47 9.35 7.71
C ARG A 151 11.96 9.09 7.48
N LEU A 152 12.66 8.72 8.54
CA LEU A 152 14.01 8.16 8.44
C LEU A 152 13.89 6.64 8.49
N SER A 153 14.60 5.96 7.59
CA SER A 153 14.79 4.50 7.69
C SER A 153 15.61 4.17 8.93
N GLU A 154 15.71 2.89 9.28
CA GLU A 154 16.52 2.44 10.43
C GLU A 154 18.00 2.88 10.30
N ASP A 155 18.52 2.95 9.07
CA ASP A 155 19.87 3.43 8.75
C ASP A 155 19.99 4.97 8.69
N GLY A 156 18.95 5.70 9.09
CA GLY A 156 18.93 7.17 9.11
C GLY A 156 18.80 7.83 7.72
N GLN A 157 18.44 7.07 6.68
CA GLN A 157 18.23 7.63 5.34
C GLN A 157 16.81 8.20 5.21
N PRO A 158 16.63 9.35 4.55
CA PRO A 158 15.32 9.88 4.24
C PRO A 158 14.52 8.87 3.40
N CYS A 159 13.31 8.53 3.87
CA CYS A 159 12.40 7.58 3.24
C CYS A 159 11.02 8.21 3.08
N LEU A 160 10.45 8.09 1.89
CA LEU A 160 9.08 8.49 1.59
C LEU A 160 8.16 7.28 1.79
N VAL A 161 7.38 7.29 2.86
CA VAL A 161 6.40 6.24 3.15
C VAL A 161 5.15 6.50 2.32
N VAL A 162 4.77 5.52 1.52
CA VAL A 162 3.58 5.54 0.65
C VAL A 162 2.46 4.80 1.35
N ASN A 163 1.43 5.54 1.74
CA ASN A 163 0.20 5.03 2.35
C ASN A 163 -0.95 5.13 1.36
N TYR A 164 -1.99 4.34 1.58
CA TYR A 164 -3.18 4.27 0.73
C TYR A 164 -4.39 4.70 1.55
N GLU A 165 -5.04 5.79 1.16
CA GLU A 165 -6.33 6.20 1.72
C GLU A 165 -7.43 5.27 1.19
N SER A 166 -7.35 4.96 -0.11
CA SER A 166 -8.20 3.99 -0.78
C SER A 166 -7.47 2.65 -0.90
N ILE A 167 -7.88 1.67 -0.11
CA ILE A 167 -7.25 0.35 -0.04
C ILE A 167 -7.79 -0.55 -1.17
N PRO A 168 -6.93 -1.30 -1.89
CA PRO A 168 -7.37 -2.20 -2.95
C PRO A 168 -8.24 -3.34 -2.40
N ARG A 169 -9.26 -3.78 -3.15
CA ARG A 169 -10.29 -4.75 -2.76
C ARG A 169 -10.25 -5.99 -3.63
N SER A 170 -10.71 -7.12 -3.09
CA SER A 170 -10.75 -8.41 -3.80
C SER A 170 -11.94 -8.58 -4.76
N ASP A 171 -12.93 -7.70 -4.70
CA ASP A 171 -14.15 -7.76 -5.52
C ASP A 171 -14.15 -6.77 -6.68
N PHE A 172 -13.00 -6.13 -6.95
CA PHE A 172 -12.88 -5.02 -7.87
C PHE A 172 -13.31 -5.34 -9.32
N TYR A 173 -13.15 -6.58 -9.78
CA TYR A 173 -13.51 -7.04 -11.14
C TYR A 173 -14.91 -7.66 -11.25
N ARG A 174 -15.66 -7.79 -10.13
CA ARG A 174 -16.97 -8.49 -10.10
C ARG A 174 -18.17 -7.58 -10.24
N LYS A 175 -17.97 -6.28 -10.15
CA LYS A 175 -19.06 -5.30 -10.13
C LYS A 175 -19.49 -4.81 -11.53
N TYR A 176 -18.73 -5.15 -12.58
CA TYR A 176 -18.92 -4.62 -13.92
C TYR A 176 -18.88 -5.67 -15.00
#